data_59eb644a75d8ad3a0f58eb4834811637
#
_entry.id   59eb644a75d8ad3a0f58eb4834811637
#
_cell.length_a   1.000
_cell.length_b   1.000
_cell.length_c   1.000
_cell.angle_alpha   90.00
_cell.angle_beta   90.00
_cell.angle_gamma   90.00
#
_symmetry.space_group_name_H-M   'P 1'
#
loop_
_entity.id
_entity.type
_entity.pdbx_description
1 polymer ?
#
loop_
_entity_poly.entity_id
_entity_poly.type
_entity_poly.pdbx_seq_one_letter_code
_entity_poly.pdbx_strand_id
1 'polypeptide(L)'
;MPQTTFTRRAFHALALAAAFTVGSLAQAKDISLLNVSYDPTREFYAEYNGAFAKHWKAKTGDNVTVKASHGGSGKQARSVIDGLEADVVTLALAYDIDAIASKGLLKPDWQKSFQGNSSPYTSTIVFLVRKGNPKQIKDWSDLIKPGVGVITPNPKTSGGARWNYLAAWAHELKKTGSEDKAREFVRKLYENVPVLDSGARGSTVTFAERGQGDVLLAWENEAHLTLKEFGTDKFDIVYPKLSIYAEPPVAIVDKVADKRGTRDVAKAYIEYLYSAEGQDLAGKHFYR
;
A
#
# COMPACT_ATOMS: atom_id res chain seq x y z
N MET A 1 33.16 -48.93 88.99
CA MET A 1 32.12 -48.77 87.95
C MET A 1 32.17 -47.37 87.41
N PRO A 2 32.66 -47.12 86.22
CA PRO A 2 32.58 -45.80 85.65
C PRO A 2 31.56 -45.78 84.56
N GLN A 3 30.74 -44.72 84.55
CA GLN A 3 29.73 -44.42 83.57
C GLN A 3 30.41 -43.68 82.40
N THR A 4 30.22 -44.16 81.19
CA THR A 4 30.63 -43.56 79.96
C THR A 4 29.50 -42.65 79.42
N THR A 5 29.78 -41.33 79.34
CA THR A 5 28.94 -40.37 78.74
C THR A 5 29.19 -40.29 77.20
N PHE A 6 28.15 -40.58 76.43
CA PHE A 6 28.10 -40.44 74.98
C PHE A 6 27.78 -38.98 74.59
N THR A 7 28.73 -38.31 73.98
CA THR A 7 28.49 -36.98 73.39
C THR A 7 27.92 -37.10 71.98
N ARG A 8 26.69 -36.61 71.80
CA ARG A 8 26.04 -36.45 70.49
C ARG A 8 26.63 -35.32 69.72
N ARG A 9 27.34 -35.63 68.64
CA ARG A 9 27.72 -34.65 67.65
C ARG A 9 26.54 -34.44 66.71
N ALA A 10 26.00 -33.21 66.72
CA ALA A 10 24.97 -32.75 65.76
C ALA A 10 25.67 -32.42 64.43
N PHE A 11 25.30 -33.18 63.42
CA PHE A 11 25.62 -32.84 62.00
C PHE A 11 24.60 -31.82 61.52
N HIS A 12 25.07 -30.59 61.29
CA HIS A 12 24.30 -29.59 60.53
C HIS A 12 24.53 -29.85 59.03
N ALA A 13 23.52 -30.48 58.41
CA ALA A 13 23.43 -30.56 56.94
C ALA A 13 22.93 -29.22 56.43
N LEU A 14 23.82 -28.42 55.80
CA LEU A 14 23.50 -27.21 55.07
C LEU A 14 22.89 -27.63 53.73
N ALA A 15 21.57 -27.62 53.61
CA ALA A 15 20.88 -27.81 52.34
C ALA A 15 20.99 -26.51 51.52
N LEU A 16 21.88 -26.45 50.53
CA LEU A 16 21.93 -25.40 49.52
C LEU A 16 20.74 -25.60 48.56
N ALA A 17 19.68 -24.86 48.78
CA ALA A 17 18.59 -24.76 47.80
C ALA A 17 19.07 -23.93 46.62
N ALA A 18 19.58 -24.57 45.56
CA ALA A 18 19.80 -23.95 44.27
C ALA A 18 18.43 -23.67 43.64
N ALA A 19 17.96 -22.43 43.78
CA ALA A 19 16.79 -21.95 43.04
C ALA A 19 17.18 -21.87 41.54
N PHE A 20 16.90 -22.94 40.82
CA PHE A 20 16.86 -22.90 39.36
C PHE A 20 15.69 -21.98 38.96
N THR A 21 15.98 -20.69 38.71
CA THR A 21 15.10 -19.83 37.94
C THR A 21 15.07 -20.40 36.52
N VAL A 22 14.11 -21.27 36.25
CA VAL A 22 13.75 -21.65 34.89
C VAL A 22 13.18 -20.39 34.27
N GLY A 23 14.05 -19.58 33.71
CA GLY A 23 13.64 -18.52 32.81
C GLY A 23 12.87 -19.20 31.69
N SER A 24 11.54 -19.01 31.66
CA SER A 24 10.72 -19.43 30.53
C SER A 24 11.34 -18.79 29.29
N LEU A 25 12.08 -19.57 28.52
CA LEU A 25 12.46 -19.18 27.17
C LEU A 25 11.14 -18.96 26.43
N ALA A 26 10.72 -17.70 26.32
CA ALA A 26 9.56 -17.36 25.53
C ALA A 26 9.82 -17.91 24.12
N GLN A 27 9.08 -18.96 23.76
CA GLN A 27 9.20 -19.56 22.45
C GLN A 27 8.77 -18.52 21.42
N ALA A 28 9.64 -18.28 20.42
CA ALA A 28 9.34 -17.37 19.32
C ALA A 28 8.03 -17.79 18.64
N LYS A 29 7.13 -16.84 18.46
CA LYS A 29 5.84 -17.06 17.79
C LYS A 29 6.02 -16.90 16.27
N ASP A 30 5.26 -17.70 15.53
CA ASP A 30 5.11 -17.54 14.07
C ASP A 30 3.78 -16.82 13.81
N ILE A 31 3.85 -15.61 13.32
CA ILE A 31 2.71 -14.72 13.07
C ILE A 31 2.54 -14.55 11.57
N SER A 32 1.30 -14.65 11.08
CA SER A 32 0.98 -14.37 9.68
C SER A 32 0.05 -13.17 9.57
N LEU A 33 0.43 -12.16 8.79
CA LEU A 33 -0.40 -11.01 8.42
C LEU A 33 -0.84 -11.12 6.96
N LEU A 34 -2.02 -10.58 6.66
CA LEU A 34 -2.46 -10.31 5.30
C LEU A 34 -2.61 -8.79 5.09
N ASN A 35 -1.79 -8.24 4.18
CA ASN A 35 -1.95 -6.88 3.67
C ASN A 35 -2.73 -6.93 2.35
N VAL A 36 -3.90 -6.29 2.31
CA VAL A 36 -4.68 -6.12 1.08
C VAL A 36 -4.41 -4.74 0.51
N SER A 37 -3.74 -4.70 -0.64
CA SER A 37 -3.18 -3.50 -1.26
C SER A 37 -3.67 -3.28 -2.70
N TYR A 38 -3.26 -2.20 -3.33
CA TYR A 38 -3.55 -1.89 -4.73
C TYR A 38 -2.32 -2.07 -5.64
N ASP A 39 -2.55 -2.14 -6.96
CA ASP A 39 -1.54 -2.59 -7.92
C ASP A 39 -0.19 -1.86 -7.88
N PRO A 40 -0.10 -0.51 -7.87
CA PRO A 40 1.17 0.20 -7.91
C PRO A 40 2.13 -0.04 -6.73
N THR A 41 1.67 -0.65 -5.65
CA THR A 41 2.48 -0.93 -4.46
C THR A 41 3.14 -2.30 -4.46
N ARG A 42 2.94 -3.10 -5.49
CA ARG A 42 3.34 -4.52 -5.52
C ARG A 42 4.83 -4.72 -5.23
N GLU A 43 5.68 -4.04 -5.94
CA GLU A 43 7.13 -4.13 -5.80
C GLU A 43 7.62 -3.54 -4.47
N PHE A 44 7.01 -2.43 -4.05
CA PHE A 44 7.27 -1.80 -2.77
C PHE A 44 6.99 -2.75 -1.61
N TYR A 45 5.78 -3.32 -1.53
CA TYR A 45 5.45 -4.22 -0.42
C TYR A 45 6.18 -5.57 -0.48
N ALA A 46 6.64 -6.02 -1.64
CA ALA A 46 7.50 -7.19 -1.72
C ALA A 46 8.81 -6.99 -0.94
N GLU A 47 9.45 -5.82 -1.08
CA GLU A 47 10.67 -5.47 -0.35
C GLU A 47 10.37 -5.09 1.09
N TYR A 48 9.38 -4.23 1.31
CA TYR A 48 8.96 -3.74 2.63
C TYR A 48 8.61 -4.87 3.61
N ASN A 49 7.87 -5.88 3.17
CA ASN A 49 7.48 -7.02 4.00
C ASN A 49 8.69 -7.78 4.54
N GLY A 50 9.73 -7.93 3.72
CA GLY A 50 10.99 -8.55 4.12
C GLY A 50 11.76 -7.72 5.14
N ALA A 51 11.81 -6.40 4.96
CA ALA A 51 12.45 -5.47 5.90
C ALA A 51 11.71 -5.45 7.24
N PHE A 52 10.39 -5.33 7.22
CA PHE A 52 9.57 -5.38 8.43
C PHE A 52 9.74 -6.72 9.19
N ALA A 53 9.77 -7.85 8.51
CA ALA A 53 9.94 -9.14 9.15
C ALA A 53 11.28 -9.22 9.91
N LYS A 54 12.36 -8.71 9.34
CA LYS A 54 13.67 -8.61 10.00
C LYS A 54 13.62 -7.67 11.21
N HIS A 55 13.03 -6.49 11.04
CA HIS A 55 12.84 -5.50 12.10
C HIS A 55 12.05 -6.10 13.28
N TRP A 56 10.91 -6.74 13.01
CA TRP A 56 10.06 -7.35 14.02
C TRP A 56 10.78 -8.44 14.79
N LYS A 57 11.49 -9.32 14.09
CA LYS A 57 12.28 -10.39 14.71
C LYS A 57 13.39 -9.84 15.60
N ALA A 58 14.10 -8.82 15.16
CA ALA A 58 15.14 -8.18 15.96
C ALA A 58 14.59 -7.54 17.23
N LYS A 59 13.37 -6.97 17.16
CA LYS A 59 12.72 -6.28 18.28
C LYS A 59 12.07 -7.21 19.29
N THR A 60 11.46 -8.31 18.85
CA THR A 60 10.58 -9.15 19.67
C THR A 60 11.06 -10.60 19.81
N GLY A 61 11.90 -11.08 18.93
CA GLY A 61 12.26 -12.49 18.79
C GLY A 61 11.24 -13.31 17.96
N ASP A 62 10.05 -12.78 17.70
CA ASP A 62 8.99 -13.47 16.96
C ASP A 62 9.22 -13.40 15.44
N ASN A 63 8.79 -14.44 14.73
CA ASN A 63 8.79 -14.44 13.27
C ASN A 63 7.45 -13.87 12.77
N VAL A 64 7.51 -13.05 11.73
CA VAL A 64 6.32 -12.58 11.01
C VAL A 64 6.45 -12.85 9.53
N THR A 65 5.39 -13.39 8.94
CA THR A 65 5.24 -13.54 7.48
C THR A 65 4.09 -12.64 7.04
N VAL A 66 4.37 -11.66 6.19
CA VAL A 66 3.35 -10.78 5.63
C VAL A 66 3.02 -11.24 4.22
N LYS A 67 1.81 -11.75 4.04
CA LYS A 67 1.24 -12.03 2.72
C LYS A 67 0.61 -10.76 2.16
N ALA A 68 0.67 -10.57 0.85
CA ALA A 68 0.06 -9.43 0.19
C ALA A 68 -0.91 -9.88 -0.92
N SER A 69 -2.05 -9.19 -1.01
CA SER A 69 -2.98 -9.30 -2.13
C SER A 69 -2.99 -7.96 -2.86
N HIS A 70 -2.80 -7.99 -4.18
CA HIS A 70 -2.75 -6.78 -5.01
C HIS A 70 -3.78 -6.84 -6.13
N GLY A 71 -4.38 -5.68 -6.44
CA GLY A 71 -5.38 -5.53 -7.50
C GLY A 71 -5.91 -4.10 -7.56
N GLY A 72 -6.96 -3.87 -8.32
CA GLY A 72 -7.65 -2.58 -8.31
C GLY A 72 -8.19 -2.27 -6.90
N SER A 73 -7.92 -1.08 -6.37
CA SER A 73 -8.19 -0.69 -4.98
C SER A 73 -9.67 -0.90 -4.58
N GLY A 74 -10.63 -0.48 -5.42
CA GLY A 74 -12.04 -0.72 -5.16
C GLY A 74 -12.44 -2.19 -5.20
N LYS A 75 -11.77 -3.00 -6.05
CA LYS A 75 -11.95 -4.46 -6.05
C LYS A 75 -11.42 -5.09 -4.77
N GLN A 76 -10.26 -4.63 -4.30
CA GLN A 76 -9.64 -5.10 -3.06
C GLN A 76 -10.51 -4.74 -1.84
N ALA A 77 -11.04 -3.51 -1.76
CA ALA A 77 -11.98 -3.11 -0.72
C ALA A 77 -13.22 -4.02 -0.70
N ARG A 78 -13.77 -4.33 -1.90
CA ARG A 78 -14.90 -5.26 -2.03
C ARG A 78 -14.56 -6.65 -1.51
N SER A 79 -13.39 -7.19 -1.84
CA SER A 79 -12.94 -8.51 -1.35
C SER A 79 -12.91 -8.56 0.17
N VAL A 80 -12.44 -7.49 0.86
CA VAL A 80 -12.44 -7.39 2.31
C VAL A 80 -13.87 -7.34 2.87
N ILE A 81 -14.76 -6.56 2.26
CA ILE A 81 -16.18 -6.48 2.62
C ILE A 81 -16.86 -7.85 2.48
N ASP A 82 -16.52 -8.59 1.43
CA ASP A 82 -17.09 -9.90 1.11
C ASP A 82 -16.43 -11.04 1.92
N GLY A 83 -15.52 -10.73 2.87
CA GLY A 83 -15.01 -11.69 3.86
C GLY A 83 -13.55 -12.08 3.73
N LEU A 84 -12.75 -11.44 2.87
CA LEU A 84 -11.29 -11.65 2.88
C LEU A 84 -10.70 -11.11 4.19
N GLU A 85 -10.17 -12.00 5.01
CA GLU A 85 -9.64 -11.69 6.35
C GLU A 85 -8.28 -10.94 6.26
N ALA A 86 -8.33 -9.67 5.86
CA ALA A 86 -7.17 -8.79 5.87
C ALA A 86 -6.88 -8.27 7.28
N ASP A 87 -5.64 -8.31 7.73
CA ASP A 87 -5.21 -7.66 8.97
C ASP A 87 -5.04 -6.15 8.78
N VAL A 88 -4.50 -5.76 7.62
CA VAL A 88 -4.31 -4.37 7.21
C VAL A 88 -4.76 -4.16 5.76
N VAL A 89 -5.20 -2.95 5.48
CA VAL A 89 -5.49 -2.48 4.13
C VAL A 89 -4.60 -1.28 3.82
N THR A 90 -4.04 -1.26 2.62
CA THR A 90 -3.18 -0.18 2.12
C THR A 90 -3.68 0.16 0.72
N LEU A 91 -4.72 1.02 0.66
CA LEU A 91 -5.51 1.24 -0.54
C LEU A 91 -5.20 2.60 -1.19
N ALA A 92 -5.73 2.82 -2.39
CA ALA A 92 -5.42 4.02 -3.16
C ALA A 92 -6.16 5.28 -2.69
N LEU A 93 -7.35 5.12 -2.06
CA LEU A 93 -8.20 6.24 -1.66
C LEU A 93 -8.85 5.99 -0.31
N ALA A 94 -9.05 7.07 0.46
CA ALA A 94 -9.85 7.05 1.68
C ALA A 94 -11.25 6.47 1.45
N TYR A 95 -11.90 6.81 0.34
CA TYR A 95 -13.21 6.28 -0.05
C TYR A 95 -13.30 4.76 -0.03
N ASP A 96 -12.24 4.06 -0.43
CA ASP A 96 -12.23 2.59 -0.44
C ASP A 96 -12.14 2.02 1.00
N ILE A 97 -11.40 2.69 1.90
CA ILE A 97 -11.35 2.30 3.32
C ILE A 97 -12.65 2.69 4.04
N ASP A 98 -13.24 3.85 3.72
CA ASP A 98 -14.55 4.27 4.23
C ASP A 98 -15.64 3.25 3.89
N ALA A 99 -15.59 2.67 2.69
CA ALA A 99 -16.52 1.61 2.30
C ALA A 99 -16.39 0.37 3.21
N ILE A 100 -15.17 0.00 3.61
CA ILE A 100 -14.91 -1.08 4.57
C ILE A 100 -15.40 -0.67 5.98
N ALA A 101 -15.10 0.56 6.41
CA ALA A 101 -15.53 1.11 7.70
C ALA A 101 -17.05 1.14 7.83
N SER A 102 -17.77 1.50 6.74
CA SER A 102 -19.24 1.52 6.71
C SER A 102 -19.88 0.15 6.99
N LYS A 103 -19.13 -0.94 6.82
CA LYS A 103 -19.54 -2.31 7.19
C LYS A 103 -19.14 -2.67 8.63
N GLY A 104 -18.60 -1.71 9.38
CA GLY A 104 -18.18 -1.88 10.77
C GLY A 104 -16.99 -2.83 10.93
N LEU A 105 -16.15 -3.02 9.89
CA LEU A 105 -14.97 -3.87 9.94
C LEU A 105 -13.76 -3.15 10.56
N LEU A 106 -13.76 -1.83 10.53
CA LEU A 106 -12.77 -0.96 11.19
C LEU A 106 -13.46 0.30 11.71
N LYS A 107 -12.75 1.08 12.52
CA LYS A 107 -13.29 2.29 13.15
C LYS A 107 -13.63 3.36 12.12
N PRO A 108 -14.72 4.13 12.29
CA PRO A 108 -15.09 5.18 11.34
C PRO A 108 -14.10 6.35 11.31
N ASP A 109 -13.34 6.56 12.38
CA ASP A 109 -12.30 7.60 12.50
C ASP A 109 -10.88 7.07 12.23
N TRP A 110 -10.76 6.01 11.45
CA TRP A 110 -9.51 5.31 11.11
C TRP A 110 -8.39 6.25 10.60
N GLN A 111 -8.73 7.34 9.92
CA GLN A 111 -7.76 8.33 9.43
C GLN A 111 -6.95 9.00 10.54
N LYS A 112 -7.49 9.04 11.76
CA LYS A 112 -6.79 9.61 12.93
C LYS A 112 -5.83 8.64 13.59
N SER A 113 -5.79 7.38 13.14
CA SER A 113 -5.01 6.32 13.79
C SER A 113 -3.51 6.46 13.59
N PHE A 114 -3.07 7.09 12.48
CA PHE A 114 -1.66 7.27 12.15
C PHE A 114 -1.40 8.70 11.62
N GLN A 115 -0.13 9.07 11.54
CA GLN A 115 0.31 10.38 11.06
C GLN A 115 -0.16 10.65 9.62
N GLY A 116 -0.24 11.92 9.24
CA GLY A 116 -0.59 12.31 7.87
C GLY A 116 -1.97 11.81 7.42
N ASN A 117 -2.98 11.81 8.31
CA ASN A 117 -4.29 11.21 8.04
C ASN A 117 -4.19 9.73 7.59
N SER A 118 -3.28 8.99 8.22
CA SER A 118 -2.97 7.59 7.88
C SER A 118 -2.45 7.40 6.45
N SER A 119 -1.76 8.40 5.88
CA SER A 119 -1.13 8.33 4.56
C SER A 119 0.39 8.44 4.69
N PRO A 120 1.12 7.31 4.68
CA PRO A 120 2.56 7.27 4.96
C PRO A 120 3.44 7.75 3.79
N TYR A 121 2.92 7.81 2.59
CA TYR A 121 3.60 8.23 1.37
C TYR A 121 2.59 8.83 0.40
N THR A 122 3.10 9.52 -0.64
CA THR A 122 2.27 10.20 -1.62
C THR A 122 2.75 9.93 -3.05
N SER A 123 1.95 10.28 -4.02
CA SER A 123 2.30 10.23 -5.44
C SER A 123 1.50 11.28 -6.21
N THR A 124 1.68 11.32 -7.52
CA THR A 124 0.91 12.20 -8.42
C THR A 124 0.60 11.48 -9.72
N ILE A 125 -0.28 12.04 -10.54
CA ILE A 125 -0.61 11.51 -11.87
C ILE A 125 0.29 12.16 -12.91
N VAL A 126 0.90 11.35 -13.74
CA VAL A 126 1.74 11.73 -14.89
C VAL A 126 1.25 11.02 -16.15
N PHE A 127 1.79 11.42 -17.29
CA PHE A 127 1.53 10.77 -18.58
C PHE A 127 2.77 10.00 -19.01
N LEU A 128 2.64 8.71 -19.22
CA LEU A 128 3.66 7.92 -19.89
C LEU A 128 3.32 7.87 -21.37
N VAL A 129 4.23 8.39 -22.21
CA VAL A 129 4.05 8.46 -23.66
C VAL A 129 5.08 7.64 -24.39
N ARG A 130 4.81 7.32 -25.67
CA ARG A 130 5.79 6.66 -26.54
C ARG A 130 7.04 7.54 -26.66
N LYS A 131 8.20 6.91 -26.83
CA LYS A 131 9.49 7.62 -26.99
C LYS A 131 9.44 8.69 -28.06
N GLY A 132 9.95 9.86 -27.73
CA GLY A 132 9.92 11.04 -28.59
C GLY A 132 8.55 11.71 -28.70
N ASN A 133 7.56 11.25 -27.96
CA ASN A 133 6.21 11.83 -27.86
C ASN A 133 5.59 12.20 -29.23
N PRO A 134 5.38 11.24 -30.12
CA PRO A 134 4.97 11.51 -31.51
C PRO A 134 3.62 12.22 -31.62
N LYS A 135 2.74 12.10 -30.62
CA LYS A 135 1.45 12.82 -30.55
C LYS A 135 1.55 14.19 -29.89
N GLN A 136 2.76 14.63 -29.48
CA GLN A 136 3.01 15.92 -28.84
C GLN A 136 2.10 16.20 -27.63
N ILE A 137 1.88 15.18 -26.80
CA ILE A 137 1.06 15.26 -25.61
C ILE A 137 1.84 16.00 -24.52
N LYS A 138 1.36 17.17 -24.10
CA LYS A 138 2.04 18.05 -23.13
C LYS A 138 1.19 18.32 -21.90
N ASP A 139 -0.14 18.27 -22.07
CA ASP A 139 -1.09 18.59 -20.99
C ASP A 139 -2.42 17.87 -21.22
N TRP A 140 -3.30 17.93 -20.24
CA TRP A 140 -4.63 17.28 -20.23
C TRP A 140 -5.46 17.57 -21.48
N SER A 141 -5.43 18.82 -21.99
CA SER A 141 -6.17 19.21 -23.19
C SER A 141 -5.75 18.45 -24.45
N ASP A 142 -4.55 17.86 -24.47
CA ASP A 142 -4.10 17.05 -25.60
C ASP A 142 -4.76 15.67 -25.65
N LEU A 143 -5.25 15.20 -24.49
CA LEU A 143 -5.86 13.86 -24.34
C LEU A 143 -7.24 13.76 -24.99
N ILE A 144 -7.90 14.89 -25.27
CA ILE A 144 -9.22 14.93 -25.92
C ILE A 144 -9.14 15.21 -27.42
N LYS A 145 -7.92 15.28 -27.98
CA LYS A 145 -7.74 15.47 -29.42
C LYS A 145 -8.15 14.19 -30.18
N PRO A 146 -8.75 14.35 -31.38
CA PRO A 146 -9.05 13.20 -32.24
C PRO A 146 -7.78 12.38 -32.55
N GLY A 147 -7.90 11.07 -32.50
CA GLY A 147 -6.83 10.15 -32.86
C GLY A 147 -5.73 9.99 -31.79
N VAL A 148 -5.97 10.46 -30.56
CA VAL A 148 -5.14 10.16 -29.39
C VAL A 148 -5.76 9.00 -28.63
N GLY A 149 -5.03 7.87 -28.56
CA GLY A 149 -5.45 6.70 -27.76
C GLY A 149 -4.99 6.84 -26.30
N VAL A 150 -5.94 6.99 -25.38
CA VAL A 150 -5.67 7.12 -23.93
C VAL A 150 -5.86 5.79 -23.24
N ILE A 151 -4.85 5.34 -22.50
CA ILE A 151 -4.96 4.15 -21.65
C ILE A 151 -5.10 4.60 -20.19
N THR A 152 -6.15 4.12 -19.55
CA THR A 152 -6.43 4.32 -18.12
C THR A 152 -7.29 3.15 -17.64
N PRO A 153 -7.13 2.68 -16.39
CA PRO A 153 -7.97 1.60 -15.89
C PRO A 153 -9.40 2.06 -15.58
N ASN A 154 -10.26 1.11 -15.26
CA ASN A 154 -11.66 1.35 -14.96
C ASN A 154 -11.84 2.01 -13.58
N PRO A 155 -12.43 3.20 -13.46
CA PRO A 155 -12.64 3.88 -12.17
C PRO A 155 -13.62 3.15 -11.23
N LYS A 156 -14.42 2.21 -11.74
CA LYS A 156 -15.30 1.38 -10.89
C LYS A 156 -14.53 0.34 -10.08
N THR A 157 -13.33 -0.06 -10.52
CA THR A 157 -12.52 -1.11 -9.89
C THR A 157 -11.16 -0.61 -9.42
N SER A 158 -10.58 0.37 -10.09
CA SER A 158 -9.23 0.90 -9.85
C SER A 158 -9.27 2.24 -9.11
N GLY A 159 -8.57 2.31 -7.98
CA GLY A 159 -8.36 3.58 -7.29
C GLY A 159 -7.45 4.53 -8.07
N GLY A 160 -6.44 3.99 -8.78
CA GLY A 160 -5.60 4.79 -9.67
C GLY A 160 -6.41 5.49 -10.76
N ALA A 161 -7.37 4.81 -11.35
CA ALA A 161 -8.28 5.40 -12.34
C ALA A 161 -9.16 6.52 -11.75
N ARG A 162 -9.56 6.40 -10.47
CA ARG A 162 -10.30 7.48 -9.79
C ARG A 162 -9.43 8.73 -9.62
N TRP A 163 -8.15 8.57 -9.27
CA TRP A 163 -7.21 9.69 -9.24
C TRP A 163 -6.98 10.30 -10.61
N ASN A 164 -6.87 9.48 -11.68
CA ASN A 164 -6.78 9.97 -13.06
C ASN A 164 -8.03 10.79 -13.44
N TYR A 165 -9.22 10.28 -13.11
CA TYR A 165 -10.48 10.97 -13.33
C TYR A 165 -10.55 12.30 -12.59
N LEU A 166 -10.22 12.31 -11.29
CA LEU A 166 -10.24 13.51 -10.47
C LEU A 166 -9.22 14.56 -10.94
N ALA A 167 -8.04 14.14 -11.37
CA ALA A 167 -7.04 15.05 -11.91
C ALA A 167 -7.50 15.70 -13.23
N ALA A 168 -8.11 14.92 -14.13
CA ALA A 168 -8.70 15.43 -15.37
C ALA A 168 -9.86 16.41 -15.10
N TRP A 169 -10.74 16.05 -14.16
CA TRP A 169 -11.83 16.92 -13.71
C TRP A 169 -11.31 18.23 -13.12
N ALA A 170 -10.36 18.15 -12.20
CA ALA A 170 -9.78 19.31 -11.53
C ALA A 170 -9.06 20.26 -12.51
N HIS A 171 -8.40 19.71 -13.54
CA HIS A 171 -7.77 20.50 -14.60
C HIS A 171 -8.79 21.41 -15.29
N GLU A 172 -9.89 20.87 -15.78
CA GLU A 172 -10.87 21.66 -16.52
C GLU A 172 -11.71 22.54 -15.60
N LEU A 173 -12.05 22.07 -14.41
CA LEU A 173 -12.76 22.87 -13.40
C LEU A 173 -11.93 24.10 -13.01
N LYS A 174 -10.65 23.94 -12.74
CA LYS A 174 -9.75 25.07 -12.40
C LYS A 174 -9.60 26.05 -13.54
N LYS A 175 -9.55 25.57 -14.79
CA LYS A 175 -9.43 26.37 -15.99
C LYS A 175 -10.70 27.18 -16.30
N THR A 176 -11.88 26.62 -16.05
CA THR A 176 -13.14 27.17 -16.54
C THR A 176 -14.10 27.63 -15.43
N GLY A 177 -13.91 27.17 -14.18
CA GLY A 177 -14.83 27.37 -13.07
C GLY A 177 -16.17 26.65 -13.22
N SER A 178 -16.31 25.70 -14.17
CA SER A 178 -17.59 25.08 -14.52
C SER A 178 -17.52 23.55 -14.38
N GLU A 179 -18.39 23.00 -13.54
CA GLU A 179 -18.53 21.54 -13.40
C GLU A 179 -19.08 20.88 -14.68
N ASP A 180 -19.96 21.56 -15.41
CA ASP A 180 -20.51 21.05 -16.68
C ASP A 180 -19.40 20.92 -17.73
N LYS A 181 -18.50 21.90 -17.81
CA LYS A 181 -17.33 21.80 -18.69
C LYS A 181 -16.36 20.72 -18.24
N ALA A 182 -16.14 20.56 -16.95
CA ALA A 182 -15.32 19.47 -16.41
C ALA A 182 -15.91 18.10 -16.75
N ARG A 183 -17.24 17.95 -16.63
CA ARG A 183 -17.95 16.73 -17.01
C ARG A 183 -17.81 16.42 -18.49
N GLU A 184 -18.00 17.43 -19.34
CA GLU A 184 -17.86 17.28 -20.79
C GLU A 184 -16.42 16.94 -21.19
N PHE A 185 -15.44 17.57 -20.54
CA PHE A 185 -14.01 17.28 -20.75
C PHE A 185 -13.70 15.81 -20.44
N VAL A 186 -14.10 15.33 -19.26
CA VAL A 186 -13.86 13.94 -18.88
C VAL A 186 -14.61 12.97 -19.80
N ARG A 187 -15.85 13.30 -20.23
CA ARG A 187 -16.57 12.50 -21.21
C ARG A 187 -15.76 12.34 -22.51
N LYS A 188 -15.24 13.44 -23.06
CA LYS A 188 -14.38 13.44 -24.28
C LYS A 188 -13.08 12.64 -24.07
N LEU A 189 -12.47 12.75 -22.88
CA LEU A 189 -11.28 11.96 -22.56
C LEU A 189 -11.59 10.46 -22.63
N TYR A 190 -12.70 10.04 -22.04
CA TYR A 190 -13.11 8.62 -22.03
C TYR A 190 -13.59 8.10 -23.39
N GLU A 191 -14.00 8.97 -24.31
CA GLU A 191 -14.25 8.61 -25.72
C GLU A 191 -12.95 8.18 -26.44
N ASN A 192 -11.80 8.66 -25.98
CA ASN A 192 -10.48 8.28 -26.48
C ASN A 192 -9.89 7.06 -25.77
N VAL A 193 -10.63 6.42 -24.83
CA VAL A 193 -10.15 5.25 -24.09
C VAL A 193 -10.66 3.96 -24.74
N PRO A 194 -9.81 3.21 -25.46
CA PRO A 194 -10.24 2.02 -26.20
C PRO A 194 -10.49 0.80 -25.31
N VAL A 195 -9.88 0.77 -24.11
CA VAL A 195 -9.98 -0.36 -23.17
C VAL A 195 -9.93 0.11 -21.73
N LEU A 196 -10.71 -0.51 -20.87
CA LEU A 196 -10.76 -0.24 -19.43
C LEU A 196 -10.32 -1.49 -18.66
N ASP A 197 -9.04 -1.56 -18.35
CA ASP A 197 -8.47 -2.63 -17.52
C ASP A 197 -8.97 -2.55 -16.08
N SER A 198 -8.99 -3.66 -15.37
CA SER A 198 -9.50 -3.72 -14.00
C SER A 198 -8.65 -2.99 -12.95
N GLY A 199 -7.37 -2.73 -13.25
CA GLY A 199 -6.40 -2.08 -12.36
C GLY A 199 -5.23 -1.46 -13.11
N ALA A 200 -4.40 -0.70 -12.41
CA ALA A 200 -3.28 0.04 -13.00
C ALA A 200 -2.27 -0.88 -13.71
N ARG A 201 -1.92 -2.02 -13.11
CA ARG A 201 -0.99 -2.98 -13.73
C ARG A 201 -1.52 -3.53 -15.07
N GLY A 202 -2.83 -3.78 -15.18
CA GLY A 202 -3.45 -4.18 -16.45
C GLY A 202 -3.27 -3.11 -17.53
N SER A 203 -3.46 -1.83 -17.18
CA SER A 203 -3.25 -0.72 -18.11
C SER A 203 -1.79 -0.54 -18.49
N THR A 204 -0.84 -0.76 -17.58
CA THR A 204 0.60 -0.77 -17.90
C THR A 204 0.92 -1.87 -18.90
N VAL A 205 0.42 -3.10 -18.71
CA VAL A 205 0.58 -4.22 -19.66
C VAL A 205 -0.04 -3.88 -21.02
N THR A 206 -1.27 -3.35 -21.03
CA THR A 206 -1.96 -2.94 -22.27
C THR A 206 -1.14 -1.88 -23.04
N PHE A 207 -0.60 -0.89 -22.33
CA PHE A 207 0.22 0.14 -22.94
C PHE A 207 1.63 -0.38 -23.30
N ALA A 208 2.41 -0.87 -22.32
CA ALA A 208 3.84 -1.12 -22.50
C ALA A 208 4.13 -2.42 -23.28
N GLU A 209 3.39 -3.51 -23.00
CA GLU A 209 3.65 -4.81 -23.63
C GLU A 209 2.84 -5.01 -24.90
N ARG A 210 1.53 -4.67 -24.87
CA ARG A 210 0.64 -4.89 -26.03
C ARG A 210 0.69 -3.75 -27.05
N GLY A 211 1.41 -2.66 -26.74
CA GLY A 211 1.61 -1.55 -27.66
C GLY A 211 0.37 -0.72 -27.94
N GLN A 212 -0.70 -0.81 -27.13
CA GLN A 212 -1.94 -0.08 -27.36
C GLN A 212 -1.88 1.34 -26.79
N GLY A 213 -2.54 2.28 -27.48
CA GLY A 213 -2.65 3.67 -27.07
C GLY A 213 -1.37 4.49 -27.28
N ASP A 214 -1.53 5.79 -27.19
CA ASP A 214 -0.47 6.79 -27.36
C ASP A 214 0.04 7.32 -26.02
N VAL A 215 -0.81 7.29 -24.99
CA VAL A 215 -0.54 7.78 -23.64
C VAL A 215 -1.20 6.88 -22.58
N LEU A 216 -0.46 6.60 -21.51
CA LEU A 216 -0.96 5.97 -20.29
C LEU A 216 -1.05 7.02 -19.19
N LEU A 217 -2.23 7.18 -18.59
CA LEU A 217 -2.38 7.92 -17.35
C LEU A 217 -1.91 7.04 -16.20
N ALA A 218 -0.81 7.38 -15.59
CA ALA A 218 -0.15 6.57 -14.57
C ALA A 218 0.14 7.35 -13.29
N TRP A 219 0.27 6.63 -12.20
CA TRP A 219 0.95 7.16 -11.03
C TRP A 219 2.43 7.35 -11.35
N GLU A 220 3.05 8.38 -10.77
CA GLU A 220 4.46 8.71 -11.02
C GLU A 220 5.39 7.53 -10.70
N ASN A 221 5.19 6.86 -9.56
CA ASN A 221 5.96 5.68 -9.20
C ASN A 221 5.80 4.53 -10.21
N GLU A 222 4.60 4.29 -10.74
CA GLU A 222 4.35 3.27 -11.76
C GLU A 222 5.02 3.63 -13.09
N ALA A 223 5.02 4.92 -13.46
CA ALA A 223 5.71 5.39 -14.67
C ALA A 223 7.22 5.17 -14.58
N HIS A 224 7.84 5.49 -13.44
CA HIS A 224 9.26 5.22 -13.22
C HIS A 224 9.59 3.73 -13.17
N LEU A 225 8.76 2.91 -12.56
CA LEU A 225 8.91 1.46 -12.58
C LEU A 225 8.81 0.90 -13.99
N THR A 226 7.88 1.42 -14.81
CA THR A 226 7.74 1.03 -16.22
C THR A 226 9.00 1.36 -17.03
N LEU A 227 9.59 2.56 -16.83
CA LEU A 227 10.87 2.91 -17.47
C LEU A 227 12.00 1.99 -17.01
N LYS A 228 12.04 1.61 -15.75
CA LYS A 228 13.06 0.70 -15.20
C LYS A 228 12.91 -0.71 -15.77
N GLU A 229 11.68 -1.19 -15.95
CA GLU A 229 11.37 -2.55 -16.42
C GLU A 229 11.54 -2.69 -17.94
N PHE A 230 11.01 -1.73 -18.71
CA PHE A 230 10.93 -1.83 -20.18
C PHE A 230 12.01 -1.04 -20.92
N GLY A 231 12.75 -0.18 -20.23
CA GLY A 231 13.81 0.64 -20.81
C GLY A 231 13.40 2.11 -21.03
N THR A 232 14.35 3.00 -20.82
CA THR A 232 14.19 4.46 -21.01
C THR A 232 14.19 4.89 -22.47
N ASP A 233 14.49 3.98 -23.37
CA ASP A 233 14.48 4.14 -24.83
C ASP A 233 13.09 3.93 -25.45
N LYS A 234 12.11 3.42 -24.70
CA LYS A 234 10.77 3.11 -25.20
C LYS A 234 9.71 4.16 -24.86
N PHE A 235 9.86 4.84 -23.75
CA PHE A 235 8.86 5.76 -23.23
C PHE A 235 9.49 7.03 -22.68
N ASP A 236 8.69 8.10 -22.62
CA ASP A 236 9.00 9.35 -21.91
C ASP A 236 7.88 9.65 -20.90
N ILE A 237 8.25 10.29 -19.77
CA ILE A 237 7.28 10.77 -18.79
C ILE A 237 7.01 12.27 -19.08
N VAL A 238 5.74 12.62 -19.18
CA VAL A 238 5.27 13.99 -19.29
C VAL A 238 4.55 14.38 -18.01
N TYR A 239 4.99 15.45 -17.39
CA TYR A 239 4.37 16.04 -16.22
C TYR A 239 3.38 17.12 -16.68
N PRO A 240 2.06 16.95 -16.48
CA PRO A 240 1.09 17.97 -16.82
C PRO A 240 1.25 19.20 -15.92
N LYS A 241 0.84 20.38 -16.39
CA LYS A 241 0.94 21.63 -15.61
C LYS A 241 0.17 21.60 -14.30
N LEU A 242 -0.93 20.88 -14.25
CA LEU A 242 -1.72 20.61 -13.08
C LEU A 242 -1.89 19.11 -12.92
N SER A 243 -1.61 18.60 -11.77
CA SER A 243 -1.92 17.23 -11.38
C SER A 243 -2.58 17.20 -10.01
N ILE A 244 -2.75 16.01 -9.44
CA ILE A 244 -3.38 15.82 -8.15
C ILE A 244 -2.38 15.24 -7.17
N TYR A 245 -2.45 15.71 -5.92
CA TYR A 245 -1.68 15.14 -4.83
C TYR A 245 -2.42 13.91 -4.29
N ALA A 246 -1.90 12.74 -4.61
CA ALA A 246 -2.51 11.48 -4.22
C ALA A 246 -1.92 10.99 -2.90
N GLU A 247 -2.78 10.78 -1.92
CA GLU A 247 -2.45 10.34 -0.55
C GLU A 247 -3.05 8.95 -0.31
N PRO A 248 -2.35 7.86 -0.68
CA PRO A 248 -2.86 6.51 -0.45
C PRO A 248 -2.85 6.17 1.04
N PRO A 249 -4.01 5.86 1.60
CA PRO A 249 -4.15 5.62 3.03
C PRO A 249 -3.94 4.17 3.42
N VAL A 250 -3.68 3.97 4.71
CA VAL A 250 -3.50 2.67 5.35
C VAL A 250 -4.39 2.55 6.59
N ALA A 251 -4.87 1.35 6.89
CA ALA A 251 -5.66 1.11 8.09
C ALA A 251 -5.55 -0.34 8.58
N ILE A 252 -5.75 -0.54 9.88
CA ILE A 252 -5.95 -1.86 10.46
C ILE A 252 -7.42 -2.25 10.27
N VAL A 253 -7.68 -3.48 9.84
CA VAL A 253 -9.04 -4.04 9.82
C VAL A 253 -9.34 -4.59 11.20
N ASP A 254 -9.87 -3.72 12.07
CA ASP A 254 -10.01 -3.95 13.51
C ASP A 254 -10.62 -5.30 13.86
N LYS A 255 -11.76 -5.65 13.26
CA LYS A 255 -12.46 -6.92 13.55
C LYS A 255 -11.63 -8.15 13.22
N VAL A 256 -10.84 -8.10 12.16
CA VAL A 256 -9.98 -9.21 11.75
C VAL A 256 -8.76 -9.29 12.65
N ALA A 257 -8.08 -8.17 12.89
CA ALA A 257 -6.90 -8.11 13.73
C ALA A 257 -7.20 -8.55 15.18
N ASP A 258 -8.36 -8.15 15.73
CA ASP A 258 -8.81 -8.59 17.06
C ASP A 258 -9.14 -10.08 17.11
N LYS A 259 -9.93 -10.57 16.15
CA LYS A 259 -10.28 -11.99 16.03
C LYS A 259 -9.04 -12.89 15.94
N ARG A 260 -8.02 -12.44 15.20
CA ARG A 260 -6.79 -13.20 14.95
C ARG A 260 -5.70 -12.96 16.00
N GLY A 261 -5.86 -11.99 16.90
CA GLY A 261 -4.84 -11.61 17.88
C GLY A 261 -3.60 -10.98 17.24
N THR A 262 -3.75 -10.36 16.07
CA THR A 262 -2.65 -9.77 15.27
C THR A 262 -2.56 -8.25 15.40
N ARG A 263 -3.38 -7.62 16.23
CA ARG A 263 -3.47 -6.15 16.34
C ARG A 263 -2.12 -5.47 16.58
N ASP A 264 -1.33 -5.96 17.51
CA ASP A 264 -0.07 -5.32 17.89
C ASP A 264 0.94 -5.37 16.73
N VAL A 265 1.05 -6.50 16.07
CA VAL A 265 1.95 -6.65 14.91
C VAL A 265 1.42 -5.92 13.69
N ALA A 266 0.11 -5.85 13.47
CA ALA A 266 -0.52 -5.06 12.41
C ALA A 266 -0.28 -3.56 12.63
N LYS A 267 -0.39 -3.09 13.87
CA LYS A 267 -0.06 -1.71 14.26
C LYS A 267 1.41 -1.41 14.00
N ALA A 268 2.31 -2.26 14.47
CA ALA A 268 3.75 -2.10 14.26
C ALA A 268 4.12 -2.12 12.76
N TYR A 269 3.44 -2.96 11.96
CA TYR A 269 3.61 -3.02 10.52
C TYR A 269 3.28 -1.67 9.85
N ILE A 270 2.17 -1.04 10.23
CA ILE A 270 1.82 0.28 9.69
C ILE A 270 2.76 1.37 10.24
N GLU A 271 3.10 1.35 11.53
CA GLU A 271 4.02 2.34 12.14
C GLU A 271 5.41 2.31 11.50
N TYR A 272 5.88 1.14 11.08
CA TYR A 272 7.16 1.00 10.40
C TYR A 272 7.19 1.70 9.03
N LEU A 273 6.04 1.93 8.36
CA LEU A 273 5.96 2.76 7.16
C LEU A 273 6.43 4.20 7.39
N TYR A 274 6.26 4.72 8.61
CA TYR A 274 6.66 6.08 9.02
C TYR A 274 8.08 6.15 9.58
N SER A 275 8.76 5.02 9.72
CA SER A 275 10.18 4.99 10.13
C SER A 275 11.09 5.48 9.01
N ALA A 276 12.32 5.89 9.36
CA ALA A 276 13.33 6.27 8.36
C ALA A 276 13.52 5.18 7.29
N GLU A 277 13.65 3.92 7.72
CA GLU A 277 13.82 2.78 6.79
C GLU A 277 12.58 2.56 5.91
N GLY A 278 11.36 2.69 6.47
CA GLY A 278 10.11 2.61 5.70
C GLY A 278 9.99 3.72 4.66
N GLN A 279 10.40 4.94 5.00
CA GLN A 279 10.39 6.10 4.09
C GLN A 279 11.48 5.98 3.02
N ASP A 280 12.67 5.49 3.35
CA ASP A 280 13.74 5.21 2.38
C ASP A 280 13.30 4.16 1.36
N LEU A 281 12.61 3.11 1.82
CA LEU A 281 12.03 2.10 0.93
C LEU A 281 10.95 2.70 0.02
N ALA A 282 10.07 3.56 0.55
CA ALA A 282 9.07 4.25 -0.25
C ALA A 282 9.72 5.12 -1.34
N GLY A 283 10.75 5.91 -0.98
CA GLY A 283 11.52 6.73 -1.92
C GLY A 283 12.23 5.88 -2.99
N LYS A 284 12.82 4.74 -2.61
CA LYS A 284 13.45 3.78 -3.54
C LYS A 284 12.46 3.26 -4.61
N HIS A 285 11.20 3.16 -4.25
CA HIS A 285 10.10 2.78 -5.13
C HIS A 285 9.34 3.98 -5.72
N PHE A 286 9.97 5.15 -5.75
CA PHE A 286 9.52 6.40 -6.37
C PHE A 286 8.24 6.99 -5.76
N TYR A 287 7.90 6.66 -4.52
CA TYR A 287 6.93 7.41 -3.74
C TYR A 287 7.58 8.68 -3.15
N ARG A 288 6.73 9.66 -2.85
CA ARG A 288 7.13 10.94 -2.24
C ARG A 288 6.80 10.94 -0.76
#